data_2502eba8a0997165a31fd5a785cfaf9e
#
_entry.id   2502eba8a0997165a31fd5a785cfaf9e
#
_cell.length_a   1.000
_cell.length_b   1.000
_cell.length_c   1.000
_cell.angle_alpha   90.00
_cell.angle_beta   90.00
_cell.angle_gamma   90.00
#
_symmetry.space_group_name_H-M   'P 1'
#
loop_
_entity.id
_entity.type
_entity.pdbx_description
1 polymer ?
#
loop_
_entity_poly.entity_id
_entity_poly.type
_entity_poly.pdbx_seq_one_letter_code
_entity_poly.pdbx_strand_id
1 'polypeptide(L)' 'MKFKVKVICCRKSSYWYSRHIGEIFEVEDHDGEDYVLFRPSYGMGGEITAHYIIKSDCLIISKSNNHGDSKLKHYFV' A
#
# COMPACT_ATOMS: atom_id res chain seq x y z
N MET A 1 -4.42 -7.03 8.94
CA MET A 1 -4.42 -7.76 7.67
C MET A 1 -3.73 -6.95 6.59
N LYS A 2 -2.84 -7.60 5.84
CA LYS A 2 -2.09 -6.91 4.81
C LYS A 2 -2.68 -7.17 3.44
N PHE A 3 -2.54 -6.20 2.58
CA PHE A 3 -2.99 -6.33 1.19
C PHE A 3 -2.09 -5.44 0.34
N LYS A 4 -2.23 -5.57 -0.98
CA LYS A 4 -1.34 -4.87 -1.89
C LYS A 4 -2.09 -3.75 -2.58
N VAL A 5 -1.40 -2.62 -2.71
CA VAL A 5 -1.94 -1.45 -3.39
C VAL A 5 -0.92 -0.98 -4.42
N LYS A 6 -1.44 -0.37 -5.48
CA LYS A 6 -0.59 0.25 -6.49
C LYS A 6 -0.77 1.75 -6.39
N VAL A 7 0.34 2.46 -6.30
CA VAL A 7 0.30 3.92 -6.26
C VAL A 7 -0.03 4.43 -7.65
N ILE A 8 -1.11 5.19 -7.77
CA ILE A 8 -1.56 5.67 -9.07
C ILE A 8 -1.33 7.16 -9.24
N CYS A 9 -1.16 7.89 -8.15
CA CYS A 9 -0.87 9.31 -8.23
C CYS A 9 -0.29 9.77 -6.90
N CYS A 10 0.17 11.00 -6.86
CA CYS A 10 0.66 11.59 -5.62
C CYS A 10 0.36 13.07 -5.67
N ARG A 11 -0.41 13.53 -4.69
CA ARG A 11 -0.89 14.91 -4.71
C ARG A 11 0.16 15.92 -4.31
N LYS A 12 1.24 15.47 -3.68
CA LYS A 12 2.32 16.38 -3.29
C LYS A 12 3.66 15.75 -3.58
N SER A 13 4.53 16.49 -4.23
CA SER A 13 5.85 15.97 -4.58
C SER A 13 6.72 15.76 -3.35
N SER A 14 6.34 16.32 -2.21
CA SER A 14 7.10 16.13 -0.98
C SER A 14 6.78 14.80 -0.29
N TYR A 15 5.76 14.10 -0.72
CA TYR A 15 5.44 12.80 -0.14
C TYR A 15 6.49 11.78 -0.58
N TRP A 16 6.76 10.83 0.31
CA TRP A 16 7.82 9.85 0.06
C TRP A 16 7.53 9.00 -1.18
N TYR A 17 6.27 8.78 -1.50
CA TYR A 17 5.92 7.91 -2.63
C TYR A 17 5.74 8.68 -3.94
N SER A 18 6.12 9.95 -3.96
CA SER A 18 5.94 10.74 -5.18
C SER A 18 6.75 10.19 -6.35
N ARG A 19 7.83 9.49 -6.06
CA ARG A 19 8.65 8.88 -7.11
C ARG A 19 8.40 7.40 -7.27
N HIS A 20 7.31 6.91 -6.68
CA HIS A 20 7.00 5.48 -6.71
C HIS A 20 5.67 5.21 -7.39
N ILE A 21 5.22 6.13 -8.23
CA ILE A 21 3.97 5.96 -8.95
C ILE A 21 4.09 4.76 -9.87
N GLY A 22 3.10 3.88 -9.83
CA GLY A 22 3.14 2.63 -10.58
C GLY A 22 3.66 1.45 -9.80
N GLU A 23 4.25 1.69 -8.63
CA GLU A 23 4.79 0.61 -7.82
C GLU A 23 3.73 0.04 -6.90
N ILE A 24 3.94 -1.20 -6.51
CA ILE A 24 3.00 -1.94 -5.66
C ILE A 24 3.65 -2.12 -4.29
N PHE A 25 2.87 -1.84 -3.25
CA PHE A 25 3.33 -1.98 -1.88
C PHE A 25 2.35 -2.81 -1.09
N GLU A 26 2.87 -3.59 -0.15
CA GLU A 26 2.03 -4.30 0.80
C GLU A 26 1.78 -3.41 2.00
N VAL A 27 0.52 -3.18 2.31
CA VAL A 27 0.13 -2.22 3.33
C VAL A 27 -0.93 -2.81 4.24
N GLU A 28 -1.21 -2.09 5.31
CA GLU A 28 -2.34 -2.40 6.20
C GLU A 28 -3.25 -1.21 6.27
N ASP A 29 -4.51 -1.47 6.58
CA ASP A 29 -5.45 -0.38 6.79
C ASP A 29 -5.00 0.45 7.99
N HIS A 30 -5.33 1.71 7.95
CA HIS A 30 -4.99 2.64 9.01
C HIS A 30 -6.16 3.59 9.18
N ASP A 31 -6.15 4.31 10.27
CA ASP A 31 -7.24 5.22 10.56
C ASP A 31 -7.35 6.30 9.49
N GLY A 32 -8.58 6.72 9.22
CA GLY A 32 -8.81 7.84 8.34
C GLY A 32 -8.52 7.52 6.90
N GLU A 33 -7.72 8.33 6.28
CA GLU A 33 -7.51 8.28 4.83
C GLU A 33 -6.17 7.69 4.43
N ASP A 34 -5.50 6.99 5.34
CA ASP A 34 -4.16 6.47 5.06
C ASP A 34 -4.11 4.98 5.16
N TYR A 35 -3.25 4.38 4.34
CA TYR A 35 -2.73 3.05 4.56
C TYR A 35 -1.35 3.17 5.17
N VAL A 36 -0.92 2.16 5.93
CA VAL A 36 0.37 2.18 6.59
C VAL A 36 1.20 0.99 6.13
N LEU A 37 2.49 1.21 5.96
CA LEU A 37 3.45 0.15 5.73
C LEU A 37 4.73 0.48 6.48
N PHE A 38 5.54 -0.54 6.71
CA PHE A 38 6.78 -0.38 7.46
C PHE A 38 7.94 -0.70 6.55
N ARG A 39 8.91 0.18 6.50
CA ARG A 39 10.05 0.02 5.63
C ARG A 39 11.23 0.80 6.19
N PRO A 40 12.45 0.45 5.76
CA PRO A 40 13.62 1.20 6.22
C PRO A 40 13.51 2.68 5.83
N SER A 41 13.96 3.52 6.72
CA SER A 41 13.95 4.96 6.52
C SER A 41 15.38 5.39 6.19
N TYR A 42 15.58 5.86 4.98
CA TYR A 42 16.91 6.31 4.57
C TYR A 42 17.30 7.51 5.40
N GLY A 43 18.58 7.57 5.75
CA GLY A 43 19.06 8.66 6.55
C GLY A 43 18.89 8.43 8.03
N MET A 44 18.27 7.32 8.41
CA MET A 44 18.05 6.99 9.81
C MET A 44 18.71 5.66 10.14
N GLY A 45 19.77 5.31 9.43
CA GLY A 45 20.48 4.07 9.70
C GLY A 45 19.73 2.82 9.30
N GLY A 46 18.71 2.95 8.48
CA GLY A 46 17.94 1.80 8.04
C GLY A 46 16.90 1.31 9.03
N GLU A 47 16.62 2.09 10.05
CA GLU A 47 15.58 1.72 11.00
C GLU A 47 14.23 1.57 10.29
N ILE A 48 13.47 0.58 10.73
CA ILE A 48 12.13 0.36 10.19
C ILE A 48 11.18 1.38 10.80
N THR A 49 10.52 2.14 9.97
CA THR A 49 9.58 3.14 10.43
C THR A 49 8.27 3.03 9.64
N ALA A 50 7.22 3.60 10.20
CA ALA A 50 5.92 3.61 9.55
C ALA A 50 5.92 4.66 8.45
N HIS A 51 5.39 4.27 7.30
CA HIS A 51 5.18 5.17 6.18
C HIS A 51 3.70 5.10 5.79
N TYR A 52 3.17 6.18 5.26
CA TYR A 52 1.76 6.27 4.97
C TYR A 52 1.52 6.62 3.52
N ILE A 53 0.46 6.04 2.95
CA ILE A 53 0.02 6.36 1.59
C ILE A 53 -1.45 6.75 1.69
N ILE A 54 -1.82 7.87 1.11
CA ILE A 54 -3.21 8.31 1.11
C ILE A 54 -4.03 7.32 0.27
N LYS A 55 -5.14 6.87 0.81
CA LYS A 55 -5.94 5.82 0.16
C LYS A 55 -6.37 6.23 -1.24
N SER A 56 -6.72 7.49 -1.44
CA SER A 56 -7.17 7.95 -2.75
C SER A 56 -6.04 8.07 -3.77
N ASP A 57 -4.79 7.93 -3.34
CA ASP A 57 -3.65 7.98 -4.25
C ASP A 57 -3.26 6.59 -4.73
N CYS A 58 -3.98 5.56 -4.37
CA CYS A 58 -3.64 4.20 -4.78
C CYS A 58 -4.89 3.36 -5.01
N LEU A 59 -4.69 2.21 -5.65
CA LEU A 59 -5.74 1.24 -5.88
C LEU A 59 -5.39 -0.06 -5.20
N ILE A 60 -6.37 -0.72 -4.64
CA ILE A 60 -6.16 -2.04 -4.07
C ILE A 60 -6.00 -3.05 -5.19
N ILE A 61 -4.88 -3.77 -5.17
CA ILE A 61 -4.60 -4.78 -6.19
C ILE A 61 -5.10 -6.14 -5.73
N SER A 62 -4.82 -6.50 -4.48
CA SER A 62 -5.25 -7.79 -3.97
C SER A 62 -5.31 -7.73 -2.46
N LYS A 63 -6.21 -8.54 -1.92
CA LYS A 63 -6.29 -8.75 -0.48
C LYS A 63 -5.65 -10.07 -0.17
N SER A 64 -4.88 -10.12 0.88
CA SER A 64 -4.06 -11.29 1.14
C SER A 64 -4.78 -12.36 1.94
N ASN A 65 -6.00 -12.13 2.22
CA ASN A 65 -6.60 -13.22 2.95
C ASN A 65 -7.31 -14.19 2.08
N ASN A 66 -7.64 -14.76 2.14
CA ASN A 66 -8.34 -15.41 1.69
C ASN A 66 -8.62 -16.21 1.45
N HIS A 67 -8.74 -16.54 1.83
CA HIS A 67 -8.93 -17.44 1.57
C HIS A 67 -9.91 -17.74 1.00
N GLY A 68 -10.28 -17.63 0.97
CA GLY A 68 -11.04 -17.90 0.34
C GLY A 68 -11.26 -17.56 -0.85
N ASP A 69 -11.13 -17.11 -0.91
CA ASP A 69 -11.25 -16.78 -1.97
C ASP A 69 -10.95 -17.30 -2.89
N SER A 70 -10.41 -17.66 -2.68
CA SER A 70 -10.01 -18.34 -3.67
C SER A 70 -11.03 -18.95 -4.36
N LYS A 71 -11.80 -19.12 -4.05
CA LYS A 71 -12.70 -19.59 -4.77
C LYS A 71 -13.38 -18.63 -5.37
N LEU A 72 -13.23 -17.79 -5.19
CA LEU A 72 -13.74 -16.95 -5.80
C LEU A 72 -13.24 -16.60 -6.76
N LYS A 73 -12.52 -16.71 -6.96
CA LYS A 73 -12.05 -16.37 -7.85
C LYS A 73 -12.36 -16.95 -8.92
N HIS A 74 -12.74 -17.51 -9.02
CA HIS A 74 -13.03 -18.00 -10.10
C HIS A 74 -14.26 -17.64 -10.45
N TYR A 75 -14.75 -16.91 -10.05
CA TYR A 75 -15.69 -16.36 -10.43
C TYR A 75 -15.65 -15.32 -11.10
N PHE A 76 -15.17 -15.00 -11.19
CA PHE A 76 -14.88 -14.05 -11.74
C PHE A 76 -14.57 -14.20 -12.58
N VAL A 77 -14.67 -14.65 -12.54
CA VAL A 77 -14.32 -14.97 -13.01
C VAL A 77 -14.56 -15.01 -13.38
#